data_95f218b94781cb254822e3e66c94606b
#
_entry.id   95f218b94781cb254822e3e66c94606b
#
_cell.length_a   1.000
_cell.length_b   1.000
_cell.length_c   1.000
_cell.angle_alpha   90.00
_cell.angle_beta   90.00
_cell.angle_gamma   90.00
#
_symmetry.space_group_name_H-M   'P 1'
#
loop_
_entity.id
_entity.type
_entity.pdbx_description
1 polymer ?
#
loop_
_entity_poly.entity_id
_entity_poly.type
_entity_poly.pdbx_seq_one_letter_code
_entity_poly.pdbx_strand_id
1 'polypeptide(L)'
;MGAFFDWLLSNPSGITTVIVILAFAIPSFTAICRLTKGHVSKGSCTVQTVGFIRSTQQTGLYINEKPQLLFELDALAEDGTIFQASVRKIIPITEIAGMVPGRAIPIRYNSDDRTRAKWDDHPDEALAQERAARYQCRKHPGDLSYEQRMELVKNGVMKKALLKSFRLTGKEEAGDYEAEAAIQLAGEEQDGHILARTLYVPDTALEYLIPGRYVDVRVIPGRENLFAFVLDSSVVSGIS
;
A
#
# COMPACT_ATOMS: atom_id res chain seq x y z
N MET A 1 21.33 -29.17 43.12
CA MET A 1 20.86 -27.78 42.91
C MET A 1 21.24 -26.82 44.03
N GLY A 2 21.49 -27.25 45.26
CA GLY A 2 21.87 -26.37 46.40
C GLY A 2 23.24 -25.69 46.25
N ALA A 3 24.28 -26.39 45.83
CA ALA A 3 25.64 -25.85 45.79
C ALA A 3 25.84 -24.65 44.82
N PHE A 4 25.06 -24.52 43.77
CA PHE A 4 25.12 -23.38 42.86
C PHE A 4 24.48 -22.11 43.46
N PHE A 5 23.40 -22.26 44.20
CA PHE A 5 22.74 -21.17 44.89
C PHE A 5 23.57 -20.66 46.08
N ASP A 6 24.23 -21.57 46.84
CA ASP A 6 25.10 -21.22 47.94
C ASP A 6 26.37 -20.48 47.48
N TRP A 7 26.93 -20.87 46.32
CA TRP A 7 28.04 -20.15 45.70
C TRP A 7 27.62 -18.76 45.23
N LEU A 8 26.39 -18.62 44.63
CA LEU A 8 25.88 -17.35 44.16
C LEU A 8 25.65 -16.34 45.28
N LEU A 9 25.13 -16.80 46.41
CA LEU A 9 24.84 -15.96 47.59
C LEU A 9 26.12 -15.55 48.37
N SER A 10 27.19 -16.35 48.27
CA SER A 10 28.49 -16.06 48.91
C SER A 10 29.38 -15.14 48.08
N ASN A 11 29.01 -14.82 46.82
CA ASN A 11 29.82 -14.02 45.91
C ASN A 11 29.03 -12.83 45.34
N PRO A 12 29.09 -11.63 45.96
CA PRO A 12 28.36 -10.43 45.53
C PRO A 12 28.66 -10.03 44.06
N SER A 13 29.91 -10.30 43.60
CA SER A 13 30.30 -10.09 42.19
C SER A 13 29.64 -11.07 41.22
N GLY A 14 29.30 -12.30 41.70
CA GLY A 14 28.58 -13.29 40.90
C GLY A 14 27.13 -12.90 40.63
N ILE A 15 26.47 -12.29 41.61
CA ILE A 15 25.08 -11.79 41.47
C ILE A 15 25.04 -10.64 40.46
N THR A 16 25.98 -9.69 40.51
CA THR A 16 26.06 -8.59 39.56
C THR A 16 26.30 -9.10 38.12
N THR A 17 27.15 -10.10 37.95
CA THR A 17 27.45 -10.71 36.65
C THR A 17 26.21 -11.42 36.06
N VAL A 18 25.48 -12.17 36.88
CA VAL A 18 24.25 -12.86 36.46
C VAL A 18 23.14 -11.86 36.07
N ILE A 19 22.98 -10.77 36.86
CA ILE A 19 22.00 -9.70 36.55
C ILE A 19 22.39 -8.99 35.27
N VAL A 20 23.65 -8.70 35.00
CA VAL A 20 24.11 -8.06 33.76
C VAL A 20 23.87 -9.00 32.58
N ILE A 21 24.18 -10.30 32.67
CA ILE A 21 23.93 -11.26 31.63
C ILE A 21 22.42 -11.38 31.31
N LEU A 22 21.57 -11.42 32.35
CA LEU A 22 20.11 -11.44 32.15
C LEU A 22 19.59 -10.13 31.56
N ALA A 23 20.13 -8.98 31.99
CA ALA A 23 19.73 -7.67 31.48
C ALA A 23 20.05 -7.48 29.98
N PHE A 24 21.13 -8.08 29.48
CA PHE A 24 21.49 -8.04 28.05
C PHE A 24 20.89 -9.19 27.24
N ALA A 25 20.69 -10.37 27.84
CA ALA A 25 20.13 -11.52 27.15
C ALA A 25 18.63 -11.35 26.82
N ILE A 26 17.86 -10.77 27.72
CA ILE A 26 16.40 -10.57 27.50
C ILE A 26 16.09 -9.62 26.34
N PRO A 27 16.70 -8.41 26.23
CA PRO A 27 16.48 -7.54 25.09
C PRO A 27 16.96 -8.15 23.77
N SER A 28 18.09 -8.85 23.78
CA SER A 28 18.64 -9.52 22.59
C SER A 28 17.73 -10.67 22.13
N PHE A 29 17.18 -11.45 23.06
CA PHE A 29 16.25 -12.53 22.74
C PHE A 29 14.92 -11.99 22.21
N THR A 30 14.37 -10.91 22.73
CA THR A 30 13.16 -10.27 22.20
C THR A 30 13.40 -9.62 20.84
N ALA A 31 14.59 -9.05 20.60
CA ALA A 31 14.98 -8.55 19.28
C ALA A 31 15.14 -9.68 18.26
N ILE A 32 15.78 -10.80 18.64
CA ILE A 32 15.90 -11.99 17.79
C ILE A 32 14.52 -12.60 17.50
N CYS A 33 13.63 -12.69 18.49
CA CYS A 33 12.26 -13.16 18.28
C CYS A 33 11.44 -12.24 17.36
N ARG A 34 11.69 -10.92 17.38
CA ARG A 34 11.08 -9.98 16.41
C ARG A 34 11.66 -10.14 15.01
N LEU A 35 12.97 -10.41 14.89
CA LEU A 35 13.63 -10.67 13.61
C LEU A 35 13.23 -12.02 13.01
N THR A 36 13.01 -13.06 13.84
CA THR A 36 12.61 -14.40 13.38
C THR A 36 11.12 -14.51 13.07
N LYS A 37 10.25 -13.65 13.63
CA LYS A 37 8.82 -13.61 13.24
C LYS A 37 8.58 -13.25 11.77
N GLY A 38 9.60 -12.86 11.01
CA GLY A 38 9.51 -12.55 9.58
C GLY A 38 9.70 -13.74 8.64
N HIS A 39 9.96 -14.97 9.13
CA HIS A 39 10.10 -16.14 8.27
C HIS A 39 8.74 -16.85 8.15
N VAL A 40 7.89 -16.31 7.29
CA VAL A 40 6.61 -16.97 6.94
C VAL A 40 6.92 -18.22 6.12
N SER A 41 6.53 -19.38 6.63
CA SER A 41 6.53 -20.62 5.85
C SER A 41 5.73 -20.41 4.56
N LYS A 42 6.35 -20.61 3.39
CA LYS A 42 5.76 -20.38 2.06
C LYS A 42 4.43 -21.12 1.84
N GLY A 43 4.12 -22.16 2.62
CA GLY A 43 2.91 -22.97 2.48
C GLY A 43 1.67 -22.48 3.24
N SER A 44 1.80 -21.48 4.12
CA SER A 44 0.69 -21.09 5.01
C SER A 44 -0.15 -19.91 4.52
N CYS A 45 0.26 -19.19 3.46
CA CYS A 45 -0.49 -18.04 2.92
C CYS A 45 -1.20 -18.49 1.64
N THR A 46 -2.49 -18.77 1.73
CA THR A 46 -3.29 -19.34 0.63
C THR A 46 -4.30 -18.35 0.05
N VAL A 47 -4.78 -17.40 0.87
CA VAL A 47 -5.82 -16.47 0.47
C VAL A 47 -5.22 -15.31 -0.30
N GLN A 48 -5.61 -15.15 -1.56
CA GLN A 48 -5.18 -14.05 -2.42
C GLN A 48 -5.96 -12.77 -2.12
N THR A 49 -5.24 -11.65 -2.05
CA THR A 49 -5.83 -10.31 -1.96
C THR A 49 -4.85 -9.27 -2.50
N VAL A 50 -5.21 -8.00 -2.38
CA VAL A 50 -4.32 -6.87 -2.62
C VAL A 50 -4.01 -6.16 -1.32
N GLY A 51 -2.75 -5.71 -1.19
CA GLY A 51 -2.33 -4.81 -0.12
C GLY A 51 -1.99 -3.44 -0.72
N PHE A 52 -2.41 -2.39 -0.06
CA PHE A 52 -2.07 -1.01 -0.42
C PHE A 52 -0.90 -0.55 0.43
N ILE A 53 0.15 -0.08 -0.21
CA ILE A 53 1.39 0.35 0.46
C ILE A 53 1.09 1.55 1.35
N ARG A 54 1.46 1.46 2.63
CA ARG A 54 1.48 2.57 3.60
C ARG A 54 2.86 3.17 3.71
N SER A 55 3.85 2.31 3.80
CA SER A 55 5.26 2.71 3.86
C SER A 55 6.15 1.63 3.26
N THR A 56 7.32 2.06 2.81
CA THR A 56 8.35 1.19 2.25
C THR A 56 9.69 1.49 2.94
N GLN A 57 10.40 0.44 3.38
CA GLN A 57 11.70 0.57 4.03
C GLN A 57 12.69 -0.44 3.46
N GLN A 58 13.95 -0.03 3.27
CA GLN A 58 15.01 -0.97 2.94
C GLN A 58 15.44 -1.74 4.19
N THR A 59 15.57 -3.07 4.06
CA THR A 59 15.98 -3.94 5.17
C THR A 59 17.51 -4.01 5.34
N GLY A 60 18.28 -3.45 4.41
CA GLY A 60 19.74 -3.56 4.35
C GLY A 60 20.24 -4.86 3.70
N LEU A 61 19.34 -5.81 3.39
CA LEU A 61 19.71 -7.04 2.66
C LEU A 61 19.70 -6.75 1.16
N TYR A 62 20.77 -7.22 0.48
CA TYR A 62 20.90 -7.21 -0.98
C TYR A 62 21.11 -8.61 -1.49
N ILE A 63 20.43 -9.00 -2.56
CA ILE A 63 20.62 -10.25 -3.27
C ILE A 63 20.81 -9.93 -4.75
N ASN A 64 21.98 -10.29 -5.31
CA ASN A 64 22.35 -9.96 -6.69
C ASN A 64 22.12 -8.46 -7.00
N GLU A 65 22.67 -7.60 -6.16
CA GLU A 65 22.58 -6.12 -6.25
C GLU A 65 21.16 -5.53 -6.13
N LYS A 66 20.14 -6.36 -5.88
CA LYS A 66 18.77 -5.93 -5.69
C LYS A 66 18.47 -5.82 -4.19
N PRO A 67 18.00 -4.66 -3.71
CA PRO A 67 17.65 -4.49 -2.31
C PRO A 67 16.39 -5.26 -1.94
N GLN A 68 16.35 -5.74 -0.71
CA GLN A 68 15.12 -6.22 -0.11
C GLN A 68 14.38 -5.05 0.54
N LEU A 69 13.12 -4.89 0.17
CA LEU A 69 12.21 -3.93 0.76
C LEU A 69 11.23 -4.62 1.71
N LEU A 70 10.91 -3.94 2.81
CA LEU A 70 9.80 -4.24 3.70
C LEU A 70 8.67 -3.28 3.37
N PHE A 71 7.50 -3.82 3.06
CA PHE A 71 6.27 -3.08 2.79
C PHE A 71 5.32 -3.25 3.97
N GLU A 72 4.88 -2.14 4.55
CA GLU A 72 3.74 -2.11 5.45
C GLU A 72 2.49 -1.82 4.63
N LEU A 73 1.45 -2.63 4.79
CA LEU A 73 0.28 -2.66 3.90
C LEU A 73 -1.02 -2.58 4.70
N ASP A 74 -2.02 -1.93 4.11
CA ASP A 74 -3.42 -2.16 4.43
C ASP A 74 -4.02 -3.11 3.39
N ALA A 75 -4.64 -4.20 3.81
CA ALA A 75 -5.19 -5.22 2.91
C ALA A 75 -6.65 -5.55 3.26
N LEU A 76 -7.41 -5.99 2.27
CA LEU A 76 -8.80 -6.40 2.45
C LEU A 76 -8.87 -7.92 2.62
N ALA A 77 -9.45 -8.37 3.73
CA ALA A 77 -9.75 -9.79 3.95
C ALA A 77 -11.00 -10.25 3.18
N GLU A 78 -11.22 -11.56 3.10
CA GLU A 78 -12.41 -12.11 2.43
C GLU A 78 -13.73 -11.70 3.08
N ASP A 79 -13.73 -11.49 4.40
CA ASP A 79 -14.88 -11.00 5.16
C ASP A 79 -15.13 -9.49 5.01
N GLY A 80 -14.34 -8.79 4.18
CA GLY A 80 -14.46 -7.36 3.93
C GLY A 80 -13.85 -6.48 5.02
N THR A 81 -13.13 -7.03 6.00
CA THR A 81 -12.40 -6.24 6.99
C THR A 81 -11.04 -5.80 6.44
N ILE A 82 -10.63 -4.56 6.76
CA ILE A 82 -9.28 -4.07 6.46
C ILE A 82 -8.35 -4.49 7.59
N PHE A 83 -7.19 -5.05 7.25
CA PHE A 83 -6.16 -5.46 8.20
C PHE A 83 -4.78 -5.01 7.76
N GLN A 84 -3.86 -4.92 8.71
CA GLN A 84 -2.47 -4.55 8.45
C GLN A 84 -1.61 -5.79 8.28
N ALA A 85 -0.74 -5.76 7.28
CA ALA A 85 0.21 -6.82 7.00
C ALA A 85 1.57 -6.25 6.61
N SER A 86 2.62 -7.05 6.76
CA SER A 86 3.97 -6.71 6.33
C SER A 86 4.48 -7.76 5.35
N VAL A 87 5.05 -7.31 4.24
CA VAL A 87 5.60 -8.18 3.20
C VAL A 87 7.02 -7.77 2.85
N ARG A 88 7.92 -8.73 2.69
CA ARG A 88 9.28 -8.50 2.19
C ARG A 88 9.42 -9.02 0.78
N LYS A 89 10.03 -8.21 -0.09
CA LYS A 89 10.32 -8.57 -1.48
C LYS A 89 11.65 -7.98 -1.92
N ILE A 90 12.39 -8.74 -2.72
CA ILE A 90 13.56 -8.23 -3.43
C ILE A 90 13.05 -7.57 -4.69
N ILE A 91 13.33 -6.28 -4.85
CA ILE A 91 12.82 -5.46 -5.94
C ILE A 91 14.01 -4.95 -6.78
N PRO A 92 13.93 -5.01 -8.12
CA PRO A 92 14.90 -4.34 -8.98
C PRO A 92 14.98 -2.83 -8.66
N ILE A 93 16.19 -2.25 -8.72
CA ILE A 93 16.40 -0.83 -8.41
C ILE A 93 15.49 0.06 -9.27
N THR A 94 15.29 -0.30 -10.53
CA THR A 94 14.44 0.43 -11.49
C THR A 94 12.95 0.47 -11.12
N GLU A 95 12.49 -0.45 -10.27
CA GLU A 95 11.09 -0.53 -9.86
C GLU A 95 10.81 0.15 -8.50
N ILE A 96 11.87 0.51 -7.75
CA ILE A 96 11.73 1.07 -6.39
C ILE A 96 10.95 2.37 -6.40
N ALA A 97 11.22 3.25 -7.37
CA ALA A 97 10.54 4.54 -7.49
C ALA A 97 9.01 4.41 -7.60
N GLY A 98 8.54 3.29 -8.17
CA GLY A 98 7.12 2.99 -8.27
C GLY A 98 6.49 2.39 -7.01
N MET A 99 7.27 2.06 -5.96
CA MET A 99 6.76 1.45 -4.72
C MET A 99 6.36 2.52 -3.70
N VAL A 100 5.42 3.36 -4.09
CA VAL A 100 4.95 4.53 -3.32
C VAL A 100 3.69 4.20 -2.49
N PRO A 101 3.44 4.97 -1.41
CA PRO A 101 2.18 4.87 -0.66
C PRO A 101 0.95 4.99 -1.57
N GLY A 102 -0.08 4.18 -1.27
CA GLY A 102 -1.30 4.09 -2.07
C GLY A 102 -1.25 3.10 -3.24
N ARG A 103 -0.07 2.64 -3.66
CA ARG A 103 0.04 1.61 -4.70
C ARG A 103 -0.48 0.26 -4.21
N ALA A 104 -1.32 -0.39 -5.03
CA ALA A 104 -1.79 -1.74 -4.80
C ALA A 104 -0.73 -2.77 -5.25
N ILE A 105 -0.47 -3.77 -4.41
CA ILE A 105 0.39 -4.91 -4.72
C ILE A 105 -0.34 -6.23 -4.42
N PRO A 106 -0.16 -7.27 -5.24
CA PRO A 106 -0.77 -8.57 -5.00
C PRO A 106 -0.07 -9.28 -3.84
N ILE A 107 -0.86 -9.81 -2.91
CA ILE A 107 -0.37 -10.57 -1.77
C ILE A 107 -1.22 -11.80 -1.50
N ARG A 108 -0.63 -12.77 -0.79
CA ARG A 108 -1.37 -13.86 -0.15
C ARG A 108 -1.18 -13.79 1.35
N TYR A 109 -2.24 -14.02 2.10
CA TYR A 109 -2.20 -14.04 3.55
C TYR A 109 -2.72 -15.36 4.12
N ASN A 110 -2.45 -15.60 5.41
CA ASN A 110 -3.00 -16.74 6.14
C ASN A 110 -4.35 -16.32 6.76
N SER A 111 -5.43 -17.10 6.51
CA SER A 111 -6.77 -16.84 7.06
C SER A 111 -6.80 -16.84 8.58
N ASP A 112 -5.98 -17.68 9.22
CA ASP A 112 -5.96 -17.86 10.67
C ASP A 112 -5.06 -16.84 11.37
N ASP A 113 -4.07 -16.29 10.64
CA ASP A 113 -3.14 -15.27 11.14
C ASP A 113 -2.85 -14.25 10.04
N ARG A 114 -3.66 -13.19 9.95
CA ARG A 114 -3.56 -12.15 8.93
C ARG A 114 -2.27 -11.33 8.96
N THR A 115 -1.50 -11.41 10.06
CA THR A 115 -0.17 -10.77 10.11
C THR A 115 0.85 -11.51 9.24
N ARG A 116 0.55 -12.75 8.86
CA ARG A 116 1.37 -13.58 7.99
C ARG A 116 0.93 -13.37 6.54
N ALA A 117 1.72 -12.59 5.81
CA ALA A 117 1.49 -12.32 4.40
C ALA A 117 2.78 -12.50 3.59
N LYS A 118 2.63 -12.75 2.29
CA LYS A 118 3.72 -12.84 1.32
C LYS A 118 3.30 -12.19 0.01
N TRP A 119 4.28 -11.76 -0.76
CA TRP A 119 4.06 -11.30 -2.13
C TRP A 119 3.50 -12.45 -2.98
N ASP A 120 2.50 -12.15 -3.83
CA ASP A 120 1.99 -13.09 -4.83
C ASP A 120 2.65 -12.83 -6.17
N ASP A 121 3.51 -13.75 -6.61
CA ASP A 121 4.22 -13.63 -7.88
C ASP A 121 3.36 -14.06 -9.08
N HIS A 122 2.22 -14.70 -8.83
CA HIS A 122 1.30 -15.20 -9.86
C HIS A 122 -0.16 -14.90 -9.44
N PRO A 123 -0.53 -13.60 -9.38
CA PRO A 123 -1.88 -13.23 -8.97
C PRO A 123 -2.92 -13.57 -10.04
N ASP A 124 -4.13 -13.90 -9.59
CA ASP A 124 -5.31 -13.78 -10.43
C ASP A 124 -5.65 -12.29 -10.56
N GLU A 125 -5.45 -11.73 -11.75
CA GLU A 125 -5.63 -10.29 -12.00
C GLU A 125 -7.09 -9.85 -11.82
N ALA A 126 -8.07 -10.69 -12.21
CA ALA A 126 -9.48 -10.36 -12.07
C ALA A 126 -9.87 -10.26 -10.58
N LEU A 127 -9.41 -11.23 -9.77
CA LEU A 127 -9.62 -11.21 -8.32
C LEU A 127 -8.89 -10.02 -7.67
N ALA A 128 -7.67 -9.71 -8.11
CA ALA A 128 -6.92 -8.56 -7.59
C ALA A 128 -7.65 -7.23 -7.85
N GLN A 129 -8.18 -7.05 -9.06
CA GLN A 129 -8.98 -5.87 -9.43
C GLN A 129 -10.28 -5.79 -8.61
N GLU A 130 -10.98 -6.91 -8.43
CA GLU A 130 -12.17 -6.98 -7.59
C GLU A 130 -11.85 -6.57 -6.14
N ARG A 131 -10.78 -7.13 -5.55
CA ARG A 131 -10.35 -6.82 -4.18
C ARG A 131 -9.95 -5.35 -4.03
N ALA A 132 -9.25 -4.79 -5.03
CA ALA A 132 -8.90 -3.38 -5.04
C ALA A 132 -10.14 -2.47 -5.08
N ALA A 133 -11.12 -2.78 -5.95
CA ALA A 133 -12.36 -2.02 -6.01
C ALA A 133 -13.16 -2.07 -4.70
N ARG A 134 -13.27 -3.26 -4.08
CA ARG A 134 -13.94 -3.43 -2.77
C ARG A 134 -13.21 -2.68 -1.66
N TYR A 135 -11.86 -2.70 -1.64
CA TYR A 135 -11.08 -1.94 -0.67
C TYR A 135 -11.37 -0.44 -0.78
N GLN A 136 -11.35 0.12 -2.00
CA GLN A 136 -11.62 1.54 -2.22
C GLN A 136 -13.05 1.94 -1.81
N CYS A 137 -14.05 1.09 -2.09
CA CYS A 137 -15.42 1.33 -1.62
C CYS A 137 -15.53 1.28 -0.10
N ARG A 138 -14.73 0.44 0.56
CA ARG A 138 -14.70 0.36 2.02
C ARG A 138 -13.98 1.54 2.63
N LYS A 139 -12.90 1.99 1.99
CA LYS A 139 -12.11 3.15 2.42
C LYS A 139 -12.88 4.46 2.24
N HIS A 140 -13.61 4.62 1.12
CA HIS A 140 -14.33 5.82 0.73
C HIS A 140 -15.77 5.52 0.30
N PRO A 141 -16.70 5.30 1.24
CA PRO A 141 -18.09 4.92 0.90
C PRO A 141 -18.85 6.00 0.10
N GLY A 142 -18.41 7.26 0.18
CA GLY A 142 -19.04 8.41 -0.53
C GLY A 142 -18.53 8.61 -1.97
N ASP A 143 -17.53 7.85 -2.42
CA ASP A 143 -16.98 7.93 -3.78
C ASP A 143 -17.72 6.97 -4.74
N LEU A 144 -17.04 6.53 -5.80
CA LEU A 144 -17.60 5.58 -6.78
C LEU A 144 -18.03 4.28 -6.12
N SER A 145 -19.22 3.78 -6.50
CA SER A 145 -19.69 2.45 -6.06
C SER A 145 -18.81 1.33 -6.60
N TYR A 146 -18.97 0.14 -6.05
CA TYR A 146 -18.26 -1.06 -6.52
C TYR A 146 -18.53 -1.32 -8.02
N GLU A 147 -19.80 -1.23 -8.44
CA GLU A 147 -20.20 -1.44 -9.81
C GLU A 147 -19.57 -0.41 -10.77
N GLN A 148 -19.55 0.87 -10.36
CA GLN A 148 -18.92 1.94 -11.13
C GLN A 148 -17.41 1.75 -11.27
N ARG A 149 -16.73 1.34 -10.18
CA ARG A 149 -15.30 1.02 -10.21
C ARG A 149 -15.00 -0.16 -11.13
N MET A 150 -15.78 -1.24 -11.02
CA MET A 150 -15.61 -2.41 -11.89
C MET A 150 -15.93 -2.10 -13.36
N GLU A 151 -16.90 -1.21 -13.63
CA GLU A 151 -17.20 -0.74 -14.97
C GLU A 151 -16.04 0.09 -15.55
N LEU A 152 -15.44 1.00 -14.76
CA LEU A 152 -14.22 1.72 -15.13
C LEU A 152 -13.05 0.79 -15.44
N VAL A 153 -12.88 -0.29 -14.68
CA VAL A 153 -11.83 -1.28 -14.92
C VAL A 153 -12.07 -2.04 -16.23
N LYS A 154 -13.31 -2.47 -16.48
CA LYS A 154 -13.64 -3.33 -17.64
C LYS A 154 -13.81 -2.54 -18.93
N ASN A 155 -14.52 -1.42 -18.88
CA ASN A 155 -14.99 -0.66 -20.05
C ASN A 155 -14.35 0.72 -20.17
N GLY A 156 -13.62 1.15 -19.16
CA GLY A 156 -13.00 2.48 -19.13
C GLY A 156 -11.85 2.57 -20.10
N VAL A 157 -11.81 3.69 -20.84
CA VAL A 157 -10.73 4.04 -21.76
C VAL A 157 -9.84 5.13 -21.15
N MET A 158 -8.56 5.06 -21.46
CA MET A 158 -7.59 6.10 -21.04
C MET A 158 -7.73 7.31 -21.98
N LYS A 159 -7.86 8.49 -21.39
CA LYS A 159 -7.85 9.77 -22.10
C LYS A 159 -6.95 10.77 -21.37
N LYS A 160 -6.41 11.73 -22.11
CA LYS A 160 -5.81 12.93 -21.50
C LYS A 160 -6.92 13.95 -21.26
N ALA A 161 -6.83 14.63 -20.12
CA ALA A 161 -7.76 15.69 -19.75
C ALA A 161 -7.00 16.90 -19.21
N LEU A 162 -7.45 18.09 -19.55
CA LEU A 162 -6.98 19.32 -18.93
C LEU A 162 -7.66 19.48 -17.57
N LEU A 163 -6.90 19.56 -16.50
CA LEU A 163 -7.42 19.84 -15.17
C LEU A 163 -7.80 21.32 -15.06
N LYS A 164 -9.07 21.63 -15.10
CA LYS A 164 -9.61 23.01 -15.09
C LYS A 164 -9.60 23.60 -13.67
N SER A 165 -10.00 22.79 -12.70
CA SER A 165 -9.96 23.17 -11.28
C SER A 165 -9.73 21.93 -10.41
N PHE A 166 -9.07 22.17 -9.29
CA PHE A 166 -8.85 21.17 -8.24
C PHE A 166 -8.86 21.90 -6.90
N ARG A 167 -9.74 21.50 -6.01
CA ARG A 167 -9.92 22.16 -4.71
C ARG A 167 -10.15 21.12 -3.62
N LEU A 168 -9.34 21.11 -2.59
CA LEU A 168 -9.57 20.33 -1.40
C LEU A 168 -10.79 20.87 -0.63
N THR A 169 -11.67 19.97 -0.20
CA THR A 169 -12.87 20.34 0.60
C THR A 169 -12.54 20.58 2.07
N GLY A 170 -11.36 20.14 2.51
CA GLY A 170 -10.93 20.13 3.91
C GLY A 170 -11.30 18.85 4.66
N LYS A 171 -12.01 17.92 4.01
CA LYS A 171 -12.29 16.60 4.57
C LYS A 171 -11.14 15.65 4.26
N GLU A 172 -10.67 14.93 5.30
CA GLU A 172 -9.73 13.84 5.19
C GLU A 172 -10.39 12.55 5.70
N GLU A 173 -10.23 11.46 4.97
CA GLU A 173 -10.78 10.16 5.34
C GLU A 173 -9.77 9.05 5.02
N ALA A 174 -9.40 8.30 6.05
CA ALA A 174 -8.46 7.20 5.96
C ALA A 174 -7.11 7.57 5.29
N GLY A 175 -6.62 8.80 5.51
CA GLY A 175 -5.35 9.32 4.99
C GLY A 175 -5.40 9.80 3.54
N ASP A 176 -6.60 9.93 2.95
CA ASP A 176 -6.80 10.55 1.65
C ASP A 176 -7.64 11.83 1.80
N TYR A 177 -7.40 12.80 0.93
CA TYR A 177 -8.08 14.09 0.92
C TYR A 177 -9.27 14.07 -0.04
N GLU A 178 -10.42 14.53 0.43
CA GLU A 178 -11.57 14.80 -0.43
C GLU A 178 -11.32 16.07 -1.24
N ALA A 179 -11.53 15.99 -2.56
CA ALA A 179 -11.33 17.10 -3.48
C ALA A 179 -12.48 17.20 -4.48
N GLU A 180 -12.82 18.42 -4.88
CA GLU A 180 -13.62 18.71 -6.04
C GLU A 180 -12.71 18.93 -7.24
N ALA A 181 -12.87 18.14 -8.28
CA ALA A 181 -12.09 18.25 -9.50
C ALA A 181 -12.99 18.49 -10.71
N ALA A 182 -12.56 19.40 -11.60
CA ALA A 182 -13.20 19.62 -12.89
C ALA A 182 -12.16 19.44 -13.99
N ILE A 183 -12.50 18.63 -15.00
CA ILE A 183 -11.64 18.30 -16.13
C ILE A 183 -12.34 18.57 -17.45
N GLN A 184 -11.55 18.76 -18.52
CA GLN A 184 -11.99 18.82 -19.91
C GLN A 184 -11.18 17.80 -20.69
N LEU A 185 -11.86 16.88 -21.40
CA LEU A 185 -11.17 15.84 -22.18
C LEU A 185 -10.41 16.46 -23.35
N ALA A 186 -9.21 15.98 -23.62
CA ALA A 186 -8.42 16.43 -24.77
C ALA A 186 -9.06 16.00 -26.09
N GLY A 187 -9.01 16.89 -27.09
CA GLY A 187 -9.61 16.63 -28.41
C GLY A 187 -11.07 17.05 -28.54
N GLU A 188 -11.71 17.50 -27.46
CA GLU A 188 -12.99 18.20 -27.55
C GLU A 188 -12.74 19.69 -27.87
N GLU A 189 -13.69 20.33 -28.58
CA GLU A 189 -13.60 21.75 -28.93
C GLU A 189 -13.41 22.63 -27.68
N GLN A 190 -12.91 23.88 -27.85
CA GLN A 190 -12.61 24.79 -26.73
C GLN A 190 -13.78 25.03 -25.76
N ASP A 191 -15.01 24.83 -26.23
CA ASP A 191 -16.25 24.82 -25.44
C ASP A 191 -16.69 23.42 -24.97
N GLY A 192 -15.77 22.42 -24.99
CA GLY A 192 -16.03 21.06 -24.60
C GLY A 192 -16.60 20.92 -23.19
N HIS A 193 -17.39 19.88 -23.01
CA HIS A 193 -18.12 19.64 -21.77
C HIS A 193 -17.17 19.49 -20.56
N ILE A 194 -17.34 20.35 -19.55
CA ILE A 194 -16.58 20.24 -18.29
C ILE A 194 -17.22 19.17 -17.44
N LEU A 195 -16.41 18.15 -17.12
CA LEU A 195 -16.78 17.05 -16.25
C LEU A 195 -16.29 17.38 -14.83
N ALA A 196 -17.20 17.37 -13.87
CA ALA A 196 -16.86 17.69 -12.48
C ALA A 196 -17.37 16.60 -11.54
N ARG A 197 -16.57 16.28 -10.51
CA ARG A 197 -16.99 15.40 -9.43
C ARG A 197 -16.16 15.62 -8.16
N THR A 198 -16.72 15.20 -7.03
CA THR A 198 -15.98 15.00 -5.77
C THR A 198 -15.35 13.61 -5.78
N LEU A 199 -14.11 13.51 -5.31
CA LEU A 199 -13.34 12.26 -5.25
C LEU A 199 -12.31 12.32 -4.12
N TYR A 200 -11.69 11.17 -3.80
CA TYR A 200 -10.61 11.09 -2.83
C TYR A 200 -9.28 10.87 -3.53
N VAL A 201 -8.25 11.56 -3.06
CA VAL A 201 -6.88 11.47 -3.56
C VAL A 201 -5.87 11.30 -2.42
N PRO A 202 -4.85 10.45 -2.57
CA PRO A 202 -3.78 10.35 -1.59
C PRO A 202 -2.91 11.62 -1.60
N ASP A 203 -2.23 11.89 -0.49
CA ASP A 203 -1.31 13.02 -0.35
C ASP A 203 -0.27 13.06 -1.50
N THR A 204 0.26 11.89 -1.87
CA THR A 204 1.23 11.74 -2.96
C THR A 204 0.72 12.16 -4.34
N ALA A 205 -0.60 12.28 -4.53
CA ALA A 205 -1.20 12.71 -5.79
C ALA A 205 -1.27 14.23 -5.92
N LEU A 206 -1.24 14.96 -4.82
CA LEU A 206 -1.51 16.42 -4.80
C LEU A 206 -0.50 17.21 -5.64
N GLU A 207 0.75 16.78 -5.67
CA GLU A 207 1.80 17.45 -6.47
C GLU A 207 1.59 17.35 -7.99
N TYR A 208 0.79 16.37 -8.46
CA TYR A 208 0.50 16.15 -9.89
C TYR A 208 -0.82 16.78 -10.32
N LEU A 209 -1.74 17.05 -9.39
CA LEU A 209 -3.08 17.55 -9.68
C LEU A 209 -3.12 19.09 -9.63
N ILE A 210 -2.36 19.71 -10.55
CA ILE A 210 -2.24 21.17 -10.65
C ILE A 210 -3.18 21.69 -11.76
N PRO A 211 -4.11 22.61 -11.46
CA PRO A 211 -4.95 23.24 -12.48
C PRO A 211 -4.14 23.83 -13.64
N GLY A 212 -4.63 23.64 -14.85
CA GLY A 212 -3.93 24.06 -16.07
C GLY A 212 -2.99 23.00 -16.67
N ARG A 213 -2.74 21.89 -15.99
CA ARG A 213 -1.96 20.76 -16.53
C ARG A 213 -2.83 19.67 -17.11
N TYR A 214 -2.27 18.92 -18.05
CA TYR A 214 -2.88 17.68 -18.57
C TYR A 214 -2.59 16.55 -17.60
N VAL A 215 -3.62 15.75 -17.34
CA VAL A 215 -3.61 14.56 -16.48
C VAL A 215 -4.18 13.37 -17.25
N ASP A 216 -3.74 12.17 -16.93
CA ASP A 216 -4.34 10.95 -17.48
C ASP A 216 -5.55 10.56 -16.63
N VAL A 217 -6.65 10.28 -17.32
CA VAL A 217 -7.91 9.87 -16.71
C VAL A 217 -8.45 8.63 -17.37
N ARG A 218 -9.11 7.78 -16.60
CA ARG A 218 -9.92 6.70 -17.12
C ARG A 218 -11.38 7.13 -17.08
N VAL A 219 -12.08 7.03 -18.22
CA VAL A 219 -13.48 7.42 -18.38
C VAL A 219 -14.28 6.31 -19.04
N ILE A 220 -15.58 6.24 -18.75
CA ILE A 220 -16.49 5.31 -19.44
C ILE A 220 -17.13 6.07 -20.61
N PRO A 221 -16.98 5.61 -21.87
CA PRO A 221 -17.63 6.23 -23.01
C PRO A 221 -19.14 6.34 -22.82
N GLY A 222 -19.68 7.56 -22.99
CA GLY A 222 -21.10 7.89 -22.74
C GLY A 222 -21.47 8.13 -21.28
N ARG A 223 -20.53 7.98 -20.33
CA ARG A 223 -20.69 8.28 -18.90
C ARG A 223 -19.42 8.91 -18.35
N GLU A 224 -18.85 9.85 -19.07
CA GLU A 224 -17.53 10.46 -18.78
C GLU A 224 -17.47 11.21 -17.45
N ASN A 225 -18.63 11.57 -16.87
CA ASN A 225 -18.73 12.12 -15.51
C ASN A 225 -18.22 11.13 -14.42
N LEU A 226 -18.14 9.85 -14.73
CA LEU A 226 -17.54 8.81 -13.89
C LEU A 226 -16.06 8.62 -14.26
N PHE A 227 -15.24 9.65 -14.06
CA PHE A 227 -13.80 9.54 -14.32
C PHE A 227 -13.00 9.19 -13.06
N ALA A 228 -11.84 8.60 -13.27
CA ALA A 228 -10.82 8.40 -12.24
C ALA A 228 -9.47 8.89 -12.75
N PHE A 229 -8.70 9.57 -11.91
CA PHE A 229 -7.31 9.91 -12.23
C PHE A 229 -6.46 8.63 -12.29
N VAL A 230 -5.56 8.59 -13.26
CA VAL A 230 -4.57 7.53 -13.37
C VAL A 230 -3.23 8.15 -13.00
N LEU A 231 -2.86 7.90 -11.74
CA LEU A 231 -1.61 8.37 -11.16
C LEU A 231 -0.60 7.23 -11.30
N ASP A 232 -0.07 7.06 -12.50
CA ASP A 232 0.94 6.03 -12.75
C ASP A 232 2.32 6.59 -12.43
N SER A 233 3.06 5.87 -11.60
CA SER A 233 4.44 6.20 -11.25
C SER A 233 5.40 6.20 -12.44
N SER A 234 5.00 5.65 -13.58
CA SER A 234 5.77 5.71 -14.83
C SER A 234 5.81 7.12 -15.45
N VAL A 235 4.84 7.99 -15.09
CA VAL A 235 4.83 9.39 -15.55
C VAL A 235 5.84 10.23 -14.79
N VAL A 236 6.24 9.82 -13.58
CA VAL A 236 7.22 10.52 -12.74
C VAL A 236 8.64 10.36 -13.29
N SER A 237 8.94 9.28 -14.01
CA SER A 237 10.26 9.00 -14.57
C SER A 237 10.52 9.61 -15.96
N GLY A 238 9.56 10.30 -16.55
CA GLY A 238 9.65 10.89 -17.89
C GLY A 238 10.00 12.38 -17.93
N ILE A 239 10.35 12.99 -16.80
CA ILE A 239 10.86 14.37 -16.74
C ILE A 239 12.33 14.33 -16.34
N SER A 240 13.19 14.04 -17.28
CA SER A 240 14.62 14.39 -17.26
C SER A 240 14.98 14.99 -18.60
#